data_3f15cd43d6b24c23b15dbdf994d050ed
#
_entry.id   3f15cd43d6b24c23b15dbdf994d050ed
#
_cell.length_a   1.000
_cell.length_b   1.000
_cell.length_c   1.000
_cell.angle_alpha   90.00
_cell.angle_beta   90.00
_cell.angle_gamma   90.00
#
_symmetry.space_group_name_H-M   'P 1'
#
loop_
_entity.id
_entity.type
_entity.pdbx_description
1 polymer ?
#
loop_
_entity_poly.entity_id
_entity_poly.type
_entity_poly.pdbx_seq_one_letter_code
_entity_poly.pdbx_strand_id
1 'polypeptide(L)'
;RQRQMCIRDRAMNDFSAATGRQYQPFEYYGHPQAERVIILMGSAIGTCEEVVDELLTRGEKVGVLKVRLYRPFSAKHLLQALPGSVRSVAVLDRTKEPGAQAEPLYLDVMTALAEAFNNGERETLPRVIGGRYGLSSKEFGPDCVLAVFAELNAAKPKARFTVGIYDDVTNLSLPLPENTLPVSYTHLTLPTTPYV
;
A
#
# COMPACT_ATOMS: atom_id res chain seq x y z
N ARG A 1 23.54 -10.59 0.39
CA ARG A 1 22.29 -9.98 -0.12
C ARG A 1 21.90 -10.52 -1.51
N GLN A 2 22.76 -10.41 -2.55
CA GLN A 2 22.45 -10.91 -3.89
C GLN A 2 22.09 -12.41 -3.92
N ARG A 3 22.87 -13.26 -3.24
CA ARG A 3 22.61 -14.71 -3.19
C ARG A 3 21.24 -15.03 -2.62
N GLN A 4 20.80 -14.33 -1.57
CA GLN A 4 19.46 -14.51 -0.98
C GLN A 4 18.36 -14.08 -1.94
N MET A 5 18.56 -13.01 -2.70
CA MET A 5 17.60 -12.56 -3.71
C MET A 5 17.45 -13.58 -4.84
N CYS A 6 18.55 -14.15 -5.34
CA CYS A 6 18.49 -15.19 -6.38
C CYS A 6 17.80 -16.49 -5.91
N ILE A 7 18.03 -16.91 -4.66
CA ILE A 7 17.36 -18.09 -4.09
C ILE A 7 15.85 -17.85 -3.98
N ARG A 8 15.45 -16.68 -3.49
CA ARG A 8 14.04 -16.30 -3.38
C ARG A 8 13.36 -16.25 -4.74
N ASP A 9 13.95 -15.58 -5.73
CA ASP A 9 13.37 -15.42 -7.04
C ASP A 9 13.20 -16.81 -7.72
N ARG A 10 14.19 -17.70 -7.54
CA ARG A 10 14.06 -19.10 -7.99
C ARG A 10 12.92 -19.82 -7.30
N ALA A 11 12.83 -19.77 -5.97
CA ALA A 11 11.76 -20.42 -5.22
C ALA A 11 10.36 -19.92 -5.61
N MET A 12 10.20 -18.61 -5.86
CA MET A 12 8.94 -18.05 -6.36
C MET A 12 8.60 -18.55 -7.77
N ASN A 13 9.59 -18.64 -8.65
CA ASN A 13 9.40 -19.18 -10.00
C ASN A 13 9.06 -20.68 -9.98
N ASP A 14 9.75 -21.46 -9.16
CA ASP A 14 9.49 -22.90 -8.99
C ASP A 14 8.07 -23.12 -8.44
N PHE A 15 7.66 -22.31 -7.47
CA PHE A 15 6.30 -22.34 -6.93
C PHE A 15 5.26 -21.98 -8.01
N SER A 16 5.53 -20.93 -8.81
CA SER A 16 4.65 -20.52 -9.89
C SER A 16 4.49 -21.62 -10.95
N ALA A 17 5.60 -22.29 -11.30
CA ALA A 17 5.58 -23.40 -12.24
C ALA A 17 4.78 -24.61 -11.71
N ALA A 18 4.89 -24.89 -10.40
CA ALA A 18 4.20 -26.03 -9.78
C ALA A 18 2.70 -25.79 -9.56
N THR A 19 2.27 -24.55 -9.33
CA THR A 19 0.89 -24.23 -8.89
C THR A 19 0.07 -23.44 -9.91
N GLY A 20 0.71 -22.92 -10.95
CA GLY A 20 0.08 -21.97 -11.88
C GLY A 20 -0.20 -20.57 -11.28
N ARG A 21 0.17 -20.33 -10.02
CA ARG A 21 -0.01 -19.06 -9.32
C ARG A 21 1.28 -18.27 -9.37
N GLN A 22 1.22 -17.05 -9.88
CA GLN A 22 2.38 -16.17 -9.93
C GLN A 22 2.43 -15.28 -8.68
N TYR A 23 3.55 -15.36 -7.96
CA TYR A 23 3.85 -14.48 -6.86
C TYR A 23 5.18 -13.75 -7.12
N GLN A 24 5.16 -12.44 -6.86
CA GLN A 24 6.33 -11.59 -6.94
C GLN A 24 6.56 -10.89 -5.59
N PRO A 25 7.79 -10.44 -5.29
CA PRO A 25 8.06 -9.69 -4.06
C PRO A 25 7.20 -8.44 -3.90
N PHE A 26 6.88 -7.79 -5.04
CA PHE A 26 5.97 -6.67 -5.17
C PHE A 26 4.99 -6.97 -6.29
N GLU A 27 3.71 -6.79 -6.02
CA GLU A 27 2.64 -7.00 -7.00
C GLU A 27 1.79 -5.75 -7.11
N TYR A 28 1.62 -5.28 -8.32
CA TYR A 28 0.76 -4.15 -8.61
C TYR A 28 -0.66 -4.61 -8.95
N TYR A 29 -1.65 -3.86 -8.47
CA TYR A 29 -3.06 -4.03 -8.82
C TYR A 29 -3.70 -2.67 -9.05
N GLY A 30 -4.44 -2.49 -10.15
CA GLY A 30 -5.15 -1.26 -10.45
C GLY A 30 -4.96 -0.78 -11.90
N HIS A 31 -5.17 0.51 -12.14
CA HIS A 31 -5.08 1.11 -13.46
C HIS A 31 -3.64 1.05 -14.03
N PRO A 32 -3.43 0.61 -15.28
CA PRO A 32 -2.08 0.51 -15.86
C PRO A 32 -1.33 1.86 -15.92
N GLN A 33 -2.06 2.95 -15.99
CA GLN A 33 -1.54 4.32 -15.96
C GLN A 33 -1.98 5.05 -14.69
N ALA A 34 -1.87 4.38 -13.53
CA ALA A 34 -2.22 5.01 -12.27
C ALA A 34 -1.37 6.23 -11.99
N GLU A 35 -2.01 7.27 -11.47
CA GLU A 35 -1.35 8.50 -11.03
C GLU A 35 -1.17 8.52 -9.50
N ARG A 36 -2.01 7.77 -8.78
CA ARG A 36 -2.01 7.66 -7.32
C ARG A 36 -1.96 6.19 -6.91
N VAL A 37 -1.00 5.84 -6.06
CA VAL A 37 -0.79 4.47 -5.62
C VAL A 37 -0.62 4.40 -4.12
N ILE A 38 -1.27 3.42 -3.49
CA ILE A 38 -1.02 3.05 -2.10
C ILE A 38 -0.05 1.88 -2.07
N ILE A 39 1.00 1.95 -1.25
CA ILE A 39 1.95 0.85 -1.02
C ILE A 39 1.78 0.36 0.41
N LEU A 40 1.51 -0.91 0.58
CA LEU A 40 1.34 -1.52 1.91
C LEU A 40 1.63 -3.01 1.90
N MET A 41 1.62 -3.61 3.10
CA MET A 41 1.77 -5.05 3.29
C MET A 41 0.71 -5.60 4.25
N GLY A 42 0.42 -6.89 4.15
CA GLY A 42 -0.43 -7.61 5.09
C GLY A 42 -1.91 -7.62 4.74
N SER A 43 -2.76 -7.82 5.74
CA SER A 43 -4.20 -8.12 5.55
C SER A 43 -5.03 -6.97 4.97
N ALA A 44 -4.59 -5.73 5.11
CA ALA A 44 -5.30 -4.56 4.56
C ALA A 44 -5.28 -4.49 3.03
N ILE A 45 -4.50 -5.34 2.36
CA ILE A 45 -4.41 -5.39 0.91
C ILE A 45 -5.78 -5.67 0.26
N GLY A 46 -6.53 -6.64 0.77
CA GLY A 46 -7.85 -6.99 0.22
C GLY A 46 -8.81 -5.81 0.24
N THR A 47 -8.90 -5.09 1.35
CA THR A 47 -9.71 -3.87 1.45
C THR A 47 -9.27 -2.80 0.44
N CYS A 48 -7.96 -2.65 0.21
CA CYS A 48 -7.46 -1.72 -0.80
C CYS A 48 -7.84 -2.14 -2.22
N GLU A 49 -7.79 -3.45 -2.54
CA GLU A 49 -8.16 -3.96 -3.86
C GLU A 49 -9.63 -3.71 -4.16
N GLU A 50 -10.54 -4.00 -3.21
CA GLU A 50 -11.97 -3.73 -3.35
C GLU A 50 -12.28 -2.25 -3.61
N VAL A 51 -11.61 -1.35 -2.88
CA VAL A 51 -11.78 0.10 -3.08
C VAL A 51 -11.19 0.54 -4.42
N VAL A 52 -10.06 -0.01 -4.82
CA VAL A 52 -9.47 0.28 -6.14
C VAL A 52 -10.42 -0.14 -7.25
N ASP A 53 -11.04 -1.32 -7.17
CA ASP A 53 -12.02 -1.77 -8.17
C ASP A 53 -13.17 -0.79 -8.30
N GLU A 54 -13.74 -0.33 -7.19
CA GLU A 54 -14.82 0.65 -7.21
C GLU A 54 -14.36 1.99 -7.81
N LEU A 55 -13.17 2.48 -7.46
CA LEU A 55 -12.65 3.72 -8.01
C LEU A 55 -12.33 3.63 -9.50
N LEU A 56 -11.91 2.44 -9.97
CA LEU A 56 -11.72 2.18 -11.41
C LEU A 56 -13.05 2.26 -12.18
N THR A 57 -14.16 1.77 -11.62
CA THR A 57 -15.49 1.90 -12.25
C THR A 57 -15.91 3.37 -12.41
N ARG A 58 -15.41 4.24 -11.53
CA ARG A 58 -15.61 5.70 -11.59
C ARG A 58 -14.63 6.42 -12.53
N GLY A 59 -13.76 5.67 -13.20
CA GLY A 59 -12.76 6.22 -14.15
C GLY A 59 -11.52 6.81 -13.47
N GLU A 60 -11.29 6.54 -12.18
CA GLU A 60 -10.12 7.05 -11.48
C GLU A 60 -8.86 6.23 -11.80
N LYS A 61 -7.72 6.92 -11.95
CA LYS A 61 -6.42 6.30 -12.23
C LYS A 61 -5.68 6.02 -10.94
N VAL A 62 -6.09 4.98 -10.25
CA VAL A 62 -5.56 4.58 -8.95
C VAL A 62 -5.09 3.14 -8.96
N GLY A 63 -4.27 2.78 -7.97
CA GLY A 63 -3.83 1.41 -7.78
C GLY A 63 -3.24 1.18 -6.40
N VAL A 64 -2.95 -0.09 -6.13
CA VAL A 64 -2.27 -0.55 -4.93
C VAL A 64 -1.07 -1.41 -5.30
N LEU A 65 0.04 -1.19 -4.61
CA LEU A 65 1.25 -2.01 -4.75
C LEU A 65 1.43 -2.81 -3.46
N LYS A 66 1.31 -4.12 -3.61
CA LYS A 66 1.36 -5.11 -2.53
C LYS A 66 2.79 -5.52 -2.26
N VAL A 67 3.24 -5.37 -1.03
CA VAL A 67 4.54 -5.89 -0.58
C VAL A 67 4.33 -7.31 -0.05
N ARG A 68 4.65 -8.32 -0.85
CA ARG A 68 4.56 -9.73 -0.49
C ARG A 68 5.75 -10.20 0.31
N LEU A 69 6.94 -9.69 -0.02
CA LEU A 69 8.18 -10.01 0.69
C LEU A 69 8.97 -8.74 0.97
N TYR A 70 8.91 -8.30 2.22
CA TYR A 70 9.55 -7.06 2.65
C TYR A 70 11.08 -7.16 2.77
N ARG A 71 11.59 -8.25 3.33
CA ARG A 71 13.03 -8.46 3.54
C ARG A 71 13.53 -9.74 2.85
N PRO A 72 14.65 -9.69 2.11
CA PRO A 72 15.47 -8.52 1.79
C PRO A 72 14.73 -7.58 0.82
N PHE A 73 14.73 -6.27 1.10
CA PHE A 73 14.09 -5.27 0.25
C PHE A 73 14.76 -5.19 -1.12
N SER A 74 13.97 -5.18 -2.18
CA SER A 74 14.46 -5.13 -3.56
C SER A 74 13.92 -3.90 -4.28
N ALA A 75 14.73 -2.84 -4.36
CA ALA A 75 14.40 -1.65 -5.12
C ALA A 75 14.05 -1.97 -6.58
N LYS A 76 14.81 -2.89 -7.21
CA LYS A 76 14.56 -3.32 -8.59
C LYS A 76 13.12 -3.83 -8.79
N HIS A 77 12.64 -4.74 -7.94
CA HIS A 77 11.29 -5.29 -8.07
C HIS A 77 10.20 -4.26 -7.74
N LEU A 78 10.46 -3.38 -6.77
CA LEU A 78 9.57 -2.24 -6.49
C LEU A 78 9.39 -1.37 -7.73
N LEU A 79 10.50 -0.95 -8.34
CA LEU A 79 10.48 -0.05 -9.51
C LEU A 79 9.86 -0.72 -10.74
N GLN A 80 10.08 -2.01 -10.94
CA GLN A 80 9.46 -2.77 -12.03
C GLN A 80 7.94 -2.92 -11.85
N ALA A 81 7.47 -3.04 -10.62
CA ALA A 81 6.05 -3.19 -10.32
C ALA A 81 5.29 -1.86 -10.31
N LEU A 82 5.97 -0.73 -10.02
CA LEU A 82 5.33 0.58 -9.90
C LEU A 82 5.17 1.23 -11.28
N PRO A 83 3.95 1.60 -11.73
CA PRO A 83 3.73 2.27 -13.01
C PRO A 83 4.54 3.56 -13.15
N GLY A 84 5.09 3.81 -14.34
CA GLY A 84 5.87 5.03 -14.63
C GLY A 84 5.05 6.32 -14.54
N SER A 85 3.73 6.24 -14.73
CA SER A 85 2.78 7.36 -14.68
C SER A 85 2.50 7.89 -13.26
N VAL A 86 2.96 7.20 -12.21
CA VAL A 86 2.64 7.54 -10.82
C VAL A 86 3.24 8.88 -10.43
N ARG A 87 2.38 9.77 -9.94
CA ARG A 87 2.73 11.13 -9.47
C ARG A 87 2.74 11.25 -7.96
N SER A 88 1.91 10.46 -7.28
CA SER A 88 1.84 10.46 -5.81
C SER A 88 1.66 9.06 -5.23
N VAL A 89 2.35 8.83 -4.12
CA VAL A 89 2.40 7.53 -3.44
C VAL A 89 2.11 7.74 -1.96
N ALA A 90 1.20 6.96 -1.40
CA ALA A 90 1.03 6.82 0.05
C ALA A 90 1.63 5.48 0.49
N VAL A 91 2.62 5.53 1.37
CA VAL A 91 3.18 4.32 1.96
C VAL A 91 2.57 4.12 3.33
N LEU A 92 1.93 2.97 3.54
CA LEU A 92 1.23 2.66 4.78
C LEU A 92 1.98 1.62 5.59
N ASP A 93 2.35 1.99 6.80
CA ASP A 93 3.00 1.13 7.79
C ASP A 93 2.04 0.83 8.95
N ARG A 94 2.00 -0.44 9.39
CA ARG A 94 1.26 -0.86 10.58
C ARG A 94 2.18 -0.88 11.80
N THR A 95 3.05 0.09 11.89
CA THR A 95 4.00 0.26 13.00
C THR A 95 4.24 1.74 13.26
N LYS A 96 4.75 2.04 14.43
CA LYS A 96 5.34 3.31 14.80
C LYS A 96 6.78 3.06 15.20
N GLU A 97 7.73 3.77 14.58
CA GLU A 97 9.15 3.62 14.85
C GLU A 97 9.67 4.83 15.64
N PRO A 98 9.65 4.76 17.00
CA PRO A 98 10.14 5.86 17.82
C PRO A 98 11.64 6.11 17.61
N GLY A 99 12.02 7.36 17.42
CA GLY A 99 13.42 7.74 17.20
C GLY A 99 13.90 7.66 15.76
N ALA A 100 13.12 7.08 14.83
CA ALA A 100 13.41 7.15 13.40
C ALA A 100 12.76 8.37 12.76
N GLN A 101 13.25 8.77 11.59
CA GLN A 101 12.65 9.88 10.81
C GLN A 101 11.26 9.51 10.28
N ALA A 102 11.00 8.22 10.04
CA ALA A 102 9.74 7.70 9.57
C ALA A 102 9.67 6.19 9.78
N GLU A 103 8.53 5.61 9.39
CA GLU A 103 8.27 4.20 9.44
C GLU A 103 9.12 3.42 8.41
N PRO A 104 9.43 2.14 8.67
CA PRO A 104 10.42 1.37 7.90
C PRO A 104 10.11 1.21 6.41
N LEU A 105 8.86 0.86 6.06
CA LEU A 105 8.49 0.69 4.64
C LEU A 105 8.58 2.02 3.89
N TYR A 106 8.11 3.10 4.53
CA TYR A 106 8.21 4.44 3.94
C TYR A 106 9.67 4.81 3.63
N LEU A 107 10.58 4.58 4.57
CA LEU A 107 12.01 4.90 4.38
C LEU A 107 12.62 4.10 3.23
N ASP A 108 12.34 2.80 3.14
CA ASP A 108 12.84 1.96 2.07
C ASP A 108 12.29 2.36 0.69
N VAL A 109 10.99 2.65 0.61
CA VAL A 109 10.35 3.09 -0.65
C VAL A 109 10.88 4.46 -1.08
N MET A 110 10.98 5.40 -0.14
CA MET A 110 11.50 6.74 -0.42
C MET A 110 12.95 6.68 -0.91
N THR A 111 13.80 5.88 -0.25
CA THR A 111 15.20 5.69 -0.67
C THR A 111 15.28 5.09 -2.06
N ALA A 112 14.50 4.02 -2.35
CA ALA A 112 14.51 3.38 -3.65
C ALA A 112 14.08 4.31 -4.79
N LEU A 113 13.05 5.12 -4.56
CA LEU A 113 12.55 6.09 -5.55
C LEU A 113 13.54 7.24 -5.76
N ALA A 114 14.14 7.74 -4.69
CA ALA A 114 15.14 8.81 -4.77
C ALA A 114 16.42 8.35 -5.48
N GLU A 115 16.91 7.14 -5.19
CA GLU A 115 18.06 6.56 -5.87
C GLU A 115 17.78 6.35 -7.36
N ALA A 116 16.59 5.80 -7.71
CA ALA A 116 16.20 5.60 -9.11
C ALA A 116 16.10 6.92 -9.89
N PHE A 117 15.58 7.97 -9.26
CA PHE A 117 15.55 9.30 -9.87
C PHE A 117 16.96 9.87 -10.06
N ASN A 118 17.81 9.80 -9.04
CA ASN A 118 19.18 10.30 -9.11
C ASN A 118 20.05 9.56 -10.14
N ASN A 119 19.79 8.26 -10.34
CA ASN A 119 20.50 7.43 -11.32
C ASN A 119 19.92 7.54 -12.74
N GLY A 120 18.86 8.33 -12.96
CA GLY A 120 18.20 8.45 -14.25
C GLY A 120 17.38 7.24 -14.68
N GLU A 121 17.12 6.30 -13.77
CA GLU A 121 16.26 5.13 -14.01
C GLU A 121 14.77 5.52 -14.01
N ARG A 122 14.45 6.69 -13.47
CA ARG A 122 13.11 7.27 -13.43
C ARG A 122 13.17 8.77 -13.76
N GLU A 123 12.31 9.22 -14.68
CA GLU A 123 12.29 10.63 -15.12
C GLU A 123 11.75 11.59 -14.07
N THR A 124 10.84 11.12 -13.23
CA THR A 124 10.18 11.93 -12.21
C THR A 124 10.19 11.25 -10.85
N LEU A 125 10.44 12.03 -9.81
CA LEU A 125 10.26 11.58 -8.43
C LEU A 125 8.80 11.84 -8.02
N PRO A 126 7.98 10.81 -7.76
CA PRO A 126 6.62 11.00 -7.28
C PRO A 126 6.62 11.62 -5.89
N ARG A 127 5.56 12.35 -5.54
CA ARG A 127 5.34 12.79 -4.17
C ARG A 127 5.07 11.57 -3.29
N VAL A 128 5.82 11.39 -2.22
CA VAL A 128 5.64 10.28 -1.29
C VAL A 128 5.20 10.79 0.07
N ILE A 129 4.07 10.28 0.57
CA ILE A 129 3.55 10.55 1.91
C ILE A 129 3.50 9.26 2.73
N GLY A 130 3.69 9.36 4.04
CA GLY A 130 3.72 8.20 4.93
C GLY A 130 2.51 8.18 5.85
N GLY A 131 1.83 7.03 5.92
CA GLY A 131 0.66 6.83 6.77
C GLY A 131 0.84 5.69 7.76
N ARG A 132 0.27 5.84 8.95
CA ARG A 132 0.16 4.80 9.96
C ARG A 132 -1.28 4.35 10.09
N TYR A 133 -1.51 3.04 10.14
CA TYR A 133 -2.85 2.46 10.27
C TYR A 133 -2.84 1.24 11.20
N GLY A 134 -4.02 0.84 11.66
CA GLY A 134 -4.23 -0.44 12.33
C GLY A 134 -3.47 -0.64 13.65
N LEU A 135 -2.93 0.42 14.26
CA LEU A 135 -2.29 0.36 15.56
C LEU A 135 -3.34 0.12 16.65
N SER A 136 -2.94 -0.61 17.70
CA SER A 136 -3.85 -0.97 18.82
C SER A 136 -5.15 -1.65 18.35
N SER A 137 -5.05 -2.54 17.35
CA SER A 137 -6.20 -3.27 16.78
C SER A 137 -7.30 -2.38 16.19
N LYS A 138 -6.99 -1.14 15.81
CA LYS A 138 -7.94 -0.27 15.11
C LYS A 138 -8.23 -0.84 13.73
N GLU A 139 -9.48 -0.75 13.32
CA GLU A 139 -9.93 -1.22 12.02
C GLU A 139 -9.35 -0.35 10.88
N PHE A 140 -9.20 -1.00 9.73
CA PHE A 140 -8.82 -0.35 8.49
C PHE A 140 -9.84 -0.74 7.41
N GLY A 141 -10.90 0.05 7.35
CA GLY A 141 -12.01 -0.15 6.43
C GLY A 141 -11.85 0.57 5.08
N PRO A 142 -12.83 0.41 4.18
CA PRO A 142 -12.85 1.11 2.89
C PRO A 142 -12.84 2.63 3.02
N ASP A 143 -13.44 3.18 4.05
CA ASP A 143 -13.44 4.60 4.42
C ASP A 143 -12.02 5.12 4.67
N CYS A 144 -11.18 4.32 5.34
CA CYS A 144 -9.77 4.62 5.54
C CYS A 144 -9.01 4.68 4.21
N VAL A 145 -9.25 3.73 3.29
CA VAL A 145 -8.61 3.70 1.97
C VAL A 145 -9.04 4.91 1.14
N LEU A 146 -10.32 5.25 1.15
CA LEU A 146 -10.84 6.45 0.48
C LEU A 146 -10.21 7.73 1.03
N ALA A 147 -10.07 7.85 2.35
CA ALA A 147 -9.39 8.98 2.98
C ALA A 147 -7.94 9.12 2.51
N VAL A 148 -7.21 8.00 2.36
CA VAL A 148 -5.84 8.00 1.84
C VAL A 148 -5.79 8.45 0.38
N PHE A 149 -6.69 7.97 -0.48
CA PHE A 149 -6.75 8.44 -1.87
C PHE A 149 -7.15 9.91 -1.99
N ALA A 150 -8.04 10.38 -1.12
CA ALA A 150 -8.40 11.81 -1.04
C ALA A 150 -7.19 12.67 -0.63
N GLU A 151 -6.40 12.20 0.36
CA GLU A 151 -5.19 12.88 0.80
C GLU A 151 -4.14 12.92 -0.32
N LEU A 152 -3.97 11.85 -1.11
CA LEU A 152 -3.09 11.83 -2.27
C LEU A 152 -3.50 12.85 -3.36
N ASN A 153 -4.77 13.20 -3.41
CA ASN A 153 -5.31 14.19 -4.35
C ASN A 153 -5.30 15.64 -3.80
N ALA A 154 -5.00 15.80 -2.52
CA ALA A 154 -4.98 17.13 -1.90
C ALA A 154 -3.87 18.01 -2.48
N ALA A 155 -4.15 19.30 -2.61
CA ALA A 155 -3.16 20.27 -3.06
C ALA A 155 -1.95 20.37 -2.11
N LYS A 156 -2.20 20.22 -0.81
CA LYS A 156 -1.19 20.22 0.27
C LYS A 156 -1.41 19.01 1.18
N PRO A 157 -1.01 17.80 0.76
CA PRO A 157 -1.18 16.62 1.59
C PRO A 157 -0.27 16.64 2.81
N LYS A 158 -0.72 16.01 3.89
CA LYS A 158 0.10 15.78 5.08
C LYS A 158 1.26 14.84 4.72
N ALA A 159 2.50 15.27 4.94
CA ALA A 159 3.67 14.43 4.69
C ALA A 159 3.68 13.16 5.55
N ARG A 160 3.09 13.27 6.75
CA ARG A 160 2.85 12.15 7.67
C ARG A 160 1.42 12.24 8.18
N PHE A 161 0.74 11.10 8.24
CA PHE A 161 -0.65 11.04 8.72
C PHE A 161 -0.92 9.73 9.47
N THR A 162 -2.02 9.71 10.16
CA THR A 162 -2.64 8.50 10.71
C THR A 162 -4.02 8.33 10.10
N VAL A 163 -4.49 7.12 9.95
CA VAL A 163 -5.84 6.82 9.43
C VAL A 163 -6.50 5.73 10.27
N GLY A 164 -7.79 5.90 10.55
CA GLY A 164 -8.54 5.00 11.43
C GLY A 164 -8.17 5.14 12.92
N ILE A 165 -7.47 6.20 13.31
CA ILE A 165 -7.07 6.50 14.70
C ILE A 165 -7.67 7.86 15.06
N TYR A 166 -8.49 7.90 16.13
CA TYR A 166 -9.25 9.10 16.49
C TYR A 166 -8.68 9.88 17.65
N ASP A 167 -7.82 9.27 18.48
CA ASP A 167 -7.18 9.93 19.60
C ASP A 167 -5.85 10.55 19.16
N ASP A 168 -5.90 11.61 18.37
CA ASP A 168 -4.73 12.21 17.75
C ASP A 168 -4.36 13.52 18.43
N VAL A 169 -3.41 13.47 19.34
CA VAL A 169 -2.84 14.64 20.00
C VAL A 169 -2.07 15.53 19.00
N THR A 170 -1.60 14.96 17.90
CA THR A 170 -0.77 15.64 16.92
C THR A 170 -1.56 16.21 15.73
N ASN A 171 -2.87 15.95 15.65
CA ASN A 171 -3.75 16.33 14.55
C ASN A 171 -3.30 15.79 13.18
N LEU A 172 -2.69 14.60 13.17
CA LEU A 172 -2.24 13.93 11.95
C LEU A 172 -3.31 13.02 11.35
N SER A 173 -4.38 12.72 12.09
CA SER A 173 -5.47 11.86 11.61
C SER A 173 -6.15 12.44 10.39
N LEU A 174 -6.42 11.55 9.42
CA LEU A 174 -7.24 11.90 8.27
C LEU A 174 -8.72 11.87 8.66
N PRO A 175 -9.52 12.83 8.19
CA PRO A 175 -10.97 12.73 8.29
C PRO A 175 -11.44 11.56 7.42
N LEU A 176 -12.31 10.72 7.98
CA LEU A 176 -12.93 9.64 7.22
C LEU A 176 -14.16 10.16 6.50
N PRO A 177 -14.32 9.90 5.19
CA PRO A 177 -15.54 10.20 4.49
C PRO A 177 -16.68 9.28 5.00
N GLU A 178 -17.92 9.72 4.86
CA GLU A 178 -19.05 8.81 5.03
C GLU A 178 -18.89 7.67 4.04
N ASN A 179 -18.96 6.44 4.53
CA ASN A 179 -18.78 5.24 3.72
C ASN A 179 -19.99 5.10 2.77
N THR A 180 -19.80 5.49 1.52
CA THR A 180 -20.80 5.38 0.46
C THR A 180 -20.57 4.19 -0.45
N LEU A 181 -19.55 3.36 -0.16
CA LEU A 181 -19.25 2.19 -0.96
C LEU A 181 -20.15 1.03 -0.53
N PRO A 182 -20.80 0.35 -1.49
CA PRO A 182 -21.50 -0.89 -1.21
C PRO A 182 -20.47 -2.00 -0.90
N VAL A 183 -20.10 -2.14 0.37
CA VAL A 183 -19.21 -3.22 0.78
C VAL A 183 -20.01 -4.49 1.01
N SER A 184 -19.75 -5.51 0.23
CA SER A 184 -20.31 -6.84 0.45
C SER A 184 -19.57 -7.55 1.58
N TYR A 185 -20.13 -7.51 2.79
CA TYR A 185 -19.61 -8.29 3.94
C TYR A 185 -19.99 -9.78 3.89
N THR A 186 -20.40 -10.31 2.73
CA THR A 186 -20.95 -11.67 2.60
C THR A 186 -20.02 -12.81 3.02
N HIS A 187 -18.73 -12.55 3.20
CA HIS A 187 -17.76 -13.57 3.64
C HIS A 187 -17.18 -13.35 5.04
N LEU A 188 -17.68 -12.36 5.79
CA LEU A 188 -17.24 -12.10 7.17
C LEU A 188 -18.24 -12.57 8.24
N THR A 189 -19.39 -13.11 7.87
CA THR A 189 -20.28 -13.78 8.81
C THR A 189 -19.73 -15.19 9.09
N LEU A 190 -18.83 -15.30 10.06
CA LEU A 190 -18.60 -16.59 10.70
C LEU A 190 -19.95 -17.06 11.27
N PRO A 191 -20.41 -18.29 10.97
CA PRO A 191 -21.57 -18.82 11.64
C PRO A 191 -21.26 -18.87 13.14
N THR A 192 -21.84 -17.96 13.89
CA THR A 192 -21.86 -18.05 15.35
C THR A 192 -22.78 -19.23 15.68
N THR A 193 -22.21 -20.42 15.84
CA THR A 193 -22.91 -21.51 16.51
C THR A 193 -23.16 -21.07 17.94
N PRO A 194 -24.41 -20.96 18.39
CA PRO A 194 -24.67 -20.73 19.80
C PRO A 194 -24.12 -21.94 20.57
N TYR A 195 -23.22 -21.68 21.50
CA TYR A 195 -22.85 -22.67 22.49
C TYR A 195 -24.10 -22.99 23.32
N VAL A 196 -24.59 -24.21 23.21
CA VAL A 196 -25.58 -24.79 24.12
C VAL A 196 -24.84 -25.35 25.33
#